data_cc71e961925293caa3e5a156c9bcd5be
#
_entry.id   cc71e961925293caa3e5a156c9bcd5be
#
_cell.length_a   1.000
_cell.length_b   1.000
_cell.length_c   1.000
_cell.angle_alpha   90.00
_cell.angle_beta   90.00
_cell.angle_gamma   90.00
#
_symmetry.space_group_name_H-M   'P 1'
#
loop_
_entity.id
_entity.type
_entity.pdbx_description
1 polymer ?
#
loop_
_entity_poly.entity_id
_entity_poly.type
_entity_poly.pdbx_seq_one_letter_code
_entity_poly.pdbx_strand_id
1 'polypeptide(L)'
;MRKNKYITPAAIGCLLLFAAIGLYTIAKDIDRTKSNRDIALTGAGESAILLPADSNELDSVQKVTEEEKAAIESEVLKISNIYRAIYLNAEKVASPYFGIDNIGQKDIDEIENVLISEGYPIINSDSIYPDYLENPDGVYTFWENVKNQKDAETTIRSISTSGSLSYRCFQFLDGKASCLLAGADWNENNEIEVNYVEKREILNWDMTYEQDFYYQDVYLDRHWEATKLIRLHPVNKELYDLTLKYIMPIGYHNVNLFLLNWNADNYGNLCFNDLFDCLYRVENDEYLYADDYPYYTEPYNHSAIPAQLFEDTILPYFDITIEEFRERALYDAQSNTYPWQDISCDNILYYPSLIPEVTDCIKVDENTIKLIVNVMCLDKQTDNLFIHEVTIRTLSDGKFKYIGNEITYTGDIEIPSAQARIPVQRFSEEDTDENS
;
A
#
# COMPACT_ATOMS: atom_id res chain seq x y z
N MET A 1 5.87 1.02 -39.99
CA MET A 1 6.41 1.86 -38.93
C MET A 1 5.65 1.48 -37.66
N ARG A 2 6.22 0.64 -36.80
CA ARG A 2 5.65 0.25 -35.52
C ARG A 2 6.01 1.36 -34.51
N LYS A 3 5.01 2.06 -33.98
CA LYS A 3 5.18 2.98 -32.85
C LYS A 3 5.30 2.13 -31.58
N ASN A 4 6.48 2.11 -30.98
CA ASN A 4 6.66 1.63 -29.60
C ASN A 4 5.76 2.46 -28.69
N LYS A 5 4.81 1.81 -28.01
CA LYS A 5 4.11 2.39 -26.85
C LYS A 5 5.07 2.29 -25.67
N TYR A 6 5.70 3.37 -25.33
CA TYR A 6 6.39 3.50 -24.06
C TYR A 6 5.33 3.57 -22.95
N ILE A 7 5.43 2.70 -21.96
CA ILE A 7 4.76 2.85 -20.68
C ILE A 7 5.30 4.15 -20.09
N THR A 8 4.43 5.06 -19.70
CA THR A 8 4.84 6.36 -19.19
C THR A 8 5.58 6.20 -17.87
N PRO A 9 6.62 7.00 -17.59
CA PRO A 9 7.38 7.00 -16.34
C PRO A 9 6.51 7.12 -15.08
N ALA A 10 5.31 7.66 -15.20
CA ALA A 10 4.33 7.81 -14.12
C ALA A 10 3.93 6.49 -13.44
N ALA A 11 3.74 5.40 -14.21
CA ALA A 11 3.40 4.10 -13.64
C ALA A 11 4.56 3.52 -12.81
N ILE A 12 5.79 3.76 -13.26
CA ILE A 12 7.02 3.35 -12.54
C ILE A 12 7.20 4.19 -11.26
N GLY A 13 6.87 5.47 -11.30
CA GLY A 13 6.96 6.38 -10.16
C GLY A 13 6.04 5.99 -8.99
N CYS A 14 4.82 5.54 -9.27
CA CYS A 14 3.88 5.11 -8.24
C CYS A 14 4.33 3.84 -7.51
N LEU A 15 4.87 2.85 -8.23
CA LEU A 15 5.35 1.60 -7.65
C LEU A 15 6.62 1.80 -6.82
N LEU A 16 7.53 2.65 -7.29
CA LEU A 16 8.71 3.05 -6.52
C LEU A 16 8.33 3.83 -5.25
N LEU A 17 7.19 4.52 -5.25
CA LEU A 17 6.71 5.25 -4.08
C LEU A 17 6.21 4.30 -2.97
N PHE A 18 5.51 3.22 -3.30
CA PHE A 18 5.05 2.24 -2.30
C PHE A 18 6.21 1.42 -1.74
N ALA A 19 7.17 1.02 -2.57
CA ALA A 19 8.42 0.42 -2.10
C ALA A 19 9.26 1.43 -1.31
N ALA A 20 9.31 2.70 -1.73
CA ALA A 20 10.05 3.75 -1.02
C ALA A 20 9.33 4.20 0.26
N ILE A 21 8.00 4.22 0.32
CA ILE A 21 7.24 4.50 1.55
C ILE A 21 7.44 3.35 2.55
N GLY A 22 7.41 2.10 2.11
CA GLY A 22 7.73 0.95 2.96
C GLY A 22 9.17 0.99 3.48
N LEU A 23 10.14 1.32 2.63
CA LEU A 23 11.56 1.44 2.99
C LEU A 23 11.87 2.75 3.73
N TYR A 24 11.17 3.85 3.43
CA TYR A 24 11.32 5.13 4.13
C TYR A 24 10.75 5.07 5.55
N THR A 25 9.64 4.36 5.77
CA THR A 25 9.15 4.06 7.12
C THR A 25 10.16 3.24 7.90
N ILE A 26 10.76 2.21 7.31
CA ILE A 26 11.81 1.40 7.97
C ILE A 26 13.07 2.24 8.29
N ALA A 27 13.54 3.07 7.36
CA ALA A 27 14.73 3.91 7.58
C ALA A 27 14.48 5.05 8.58
N LYS A 28 13.28 5.64 8.57
CA LYS A 28 12.89 6.69 9.53
C LYS A 28 12.67 6.15 10.94
N ASP A 29 12.25 4.89 11.06
CA ASP A 29 12.11 4.22 12.35
C ASP A 29 13.45 3.88 12.99
N ILE A 30 14.49 3.59 12.19
CA ILE A 30 15.86 3.42 12.69
C ILE A 30 16.42 4.74 13.24
N ASP A 31 16.11 5.88 12.60
CA ASP A 31 16.52 7.20 13.10
C ASP A 31 15.65 7.69 14.28
N ARG A 32 14.36 7.39 14.31
CA ARG A 32 13.48 7.68 15.45
C ARG A 32 13.85 6.90 16.70
N THR A 33 14.28 5.65 16.59
CA THR A 33 14.77 4.88 17.75
C THR A 33 16.02 5.48 18.37
N LYS A 34 16.87 6.17 17.59
CA LYS A 34 18.00 6.94 18.13
C LYS A 34 17.55 8.25 18.78
N SER A 35 16.60 8.97 18.16
CA SER A 35 16.10 10.27 18.66
C SER A 35 15.19 10.13 19.89
N ASN A 36 14.38 9.09 19.98
CA ASN A 36 13.49 8.89 21.13
C ASN A 36 14.19 8.44 22.41
N ARG A 37 15.43 7.96 22.34
CA ARG A 37 16.26 7.72 23.52
C ARG A 37 16.67 9.02 24.23
N ASP A 38 16.76 10.12 23.49
CA ASP A 38 17.20 11.41 24.04
C ASP A 38 16.04 12.32 24.47
N ILE A 39 14.80 12.03 24.02
CA ILE A 39 13.59 12.84 24.32
C ILE A 39 12.79 12.29 25.52
N ALA A 40 13.06 11.06 25.98
CA ALA A 40 12.34 10.45 27.11
C ALA A 40 12.70 11.05 28.49
N LEU A 41 13.44 12.14 28.56
CA LEU A 41 13.89 12.78 29.80
C LEU A 41 13.24 14.14 30.12
N THR A 42 12.33 14.67 29.28
CA THR A 42 11.66 15.94 29.62
C THR A 42 10.22 16.00 29.09
N GLY A 43 9.25 15.97 30.02
CA GLY A 43 7.93 16.57 29.83
C GLY A 43 6.72 15.63 29.78
N ALA A 44 6.09 15.47 30.92
CA ALA A 44 4.79 14.84 31.10
C ALA A 44 3.64 15.69 30.55
N GLY A 45 2.71 15.04 29.82
CA GLY A 45 1.40 15.55 29.46
C GLY A 45 0.46 14.37 29.20
N GLU A 46 -0.56 14.23 30.06
CA GLU A 46 -1.48 13.10 30.23
C GLU A 46 -2.35 12.83 28.99
N SER A 47 -2.34 11.62 28.51
CA SER A 47 -3.44 10.73 28.13
C SER A 47 -2.91 9.56 27.29
N ALA A 48 -2.27 8.60 27.95
CA ALA A 48 -2.03 7.29 27.39
C ALA A 48 -2.72 6.26 28.29
N ILE A 49 -3.57 5.44 27.71
CA ILE A 49 -4.09 4.24 28.37
C ILE A 49 -2.90 3.33 28.63
N LEU A 50 -2.43 3.34 29.87
CA LEU A 50 -1.38 2.45 30.37
C LEU A 50 -1.99 1.05 30.50
N LEU A 51 -1.62 0.15 29.62
CA LEU A 51 -1.64 -1.29 29.91
C LEU A 51 -0.50 -1.59 30.89
N PRO A 52 -0.70 -2.47 31.89
CA PRO A 52 0.29 -2.70 32.93
C PRO A 52 1.55 -3.33 32.33
N ALA A 53 2.67 -2.68 32.56
CA ALA A 53 4.00 -3.19 32.27
C ALA A 53 4.37 -4.25 33.30
N ASP A 54 4.09 -5.51 33.01
CA ASP A 54 4.74 -6.63 33.70
C ASP A 54 6.07 -6.94 33.00
N SER A 55 7.15 -6.51 33.63
CA SER A 55 8.50 -6.50 33.11
C SER A 55 9.23 -7.86 33.17
N ASN A 56 8.52 -8.98 33.14
CA ASN A 56 9.10 -10.32 33.33
C ASN A 56 8.84 -11.34 32.22
N GLU A 57 8.38 -10.94 31.04
CA GLU A 57 8.18 -11.86 29.90
C GLU A 57 9.01 -11.47 28.66
N LEU A 58 10.31 -11.26 28.85
CA LEU A 58 11.25 -11.13 27.71
C LEU A 58 11.63 -12.52 27.10
N ASP A 59 10.97 -13.59 27.51
CA ASP A 59 11.29 -14.98 27.10
C ASP A 59 10.44 -15.51 25.91
N SER A 60 9.66 -14.68 25.20
CA SER A 60 8.80 -15.16 24.10
C SER A 60 9.44 -15.20 22.71
N VAL A 61 10.71 -14.90 22.56
CA VAL A 61 11.44 -15.25 21.34
C VAL A 61 11.68 -16.74 21.38
N GLN A 62 10.88 -17.49 20.63
CA GLN A 62 11.10 -18.93 20.52
C GLN A 62 12.52 -19.17 20.01
N LYS A 63 13.32 -19.89 20.81
CA LYS A 63 14.70 -20.14 20.45
C LYS A 63 14.75 -21.11 19.28
N VAL A 64 15.39 -20.68 18.19
CA VAL A 64 15.69 -21.57 17.05
C VAL A 64 16.65 -22.66 17.56
N THR A 65 16.31 -23.92 17.33
CA THR A 65 17.21 -25.03 17.67
C THR A 65 18.34 -25.16 16.65
N GLU A 66 19.45 -25.74 17.06
CA GLU A 66 20.58 -26.00 16.13
C GLU A 66 20.18 -26.91 14.98
N GLU A 67 19.22 -27.83 15.22
CA GLU A 67 18.68 -28.71 14.19
C GLU A 67 17.85 -27.94 13.15
N GLU A 68 16.93 -27.06 13.59
CA GLU A 68 16.15 -26.18 12.72
C GLU A 68 17.07 -25.29 11.89
N LYS A 69 18.08 -24.70 12.53
CA LYS A 69 19.06 -23.84 11.85
C LYS A 69 19.81 -24.59 10.77
N ALA A 70 20.38 -25.76 11.11
CA ALA A 70 21.13 -26.58 10.16
C ALA A 70 20.25 -27.05 8.98
N ALA A 71 18.99 -27.40 9.23
CA ALA A 71 18.05 -27.79 8.19
C ALA A 71 17.79 -26.64 7.21
N ILE A 72 17.53 -25.43 7.72
CA ILE A 72 17.29 -24.23 6.91
C ILE A 72 18.55 -23.89 6.09
N GLU A 73 19.72 -23.85 6.71
CA GLU A 73 20.99 -23.58 6.03
C GLU A 73 21.24 -24.56 4.88
N SER A 74 20.99 -25.85 5.11
CA SER A 74 21.13 -26.89 4.09
C SER A 74 20.14 -26.68 2.93
N GLU A 75 18.88 -26.33 3.22
CA GLU A 75 17.87 -26.12 2.19
C GLU A 75 18.17 -24.84 1.38
N VAL A 76 18.52 -23.75 2.04
CA VAL A 76 18.91 -22.49 1.42
C VAL A 76 20.08 -22.69 0.46
N LEU A 77 21.13 -23.38 0.88
CA LEU A 77 22.28 -23.70 0.04
C LEU A 77 21.88 -24.55 -1.18
N LYS A 78 21.00 -25.53 -0.98
CA LYS A 78 20.48 -26.37 -2.07
C LYS A 78 19.74 -25.53 -3.12
N ILE A 79 18.82 -24.68 -2.67
CA ILE A 79 18.00 -23.84 -3.56
C ILE A 79 18.88 -22.83 -4.30
N SER A 80 19.79 -22.14 -3.60
CA SER A 80 20.66 -21.15 -4.18
C SER A 80 21.59 -21.73 -5.25
N ASN A 81 22.01 -22.99 -5.09
CA ASN A 81 22.79 -23.68 -6.13
C ASN A 81 22.00 -23.93 -7.41
N ILE A 82 20.66 -24.00 -7.38
CA ILE A 82 19.82 -24.17 -8.57
C ILE A 82 19.97 -22.96 -9.48
N TYR A 83 19.92 -21.74 -8.94
CA TYR A 83 19.97 -20.51 -9.73
C TYR A 83 21.33 -19.81 -9.73
N ARG A 84 22.36 -20.38 -9.10
CA ARG A 84 23.70 -19.77 -8.98
C ARG A 84 24.27 -19.31 -10.33
N ALA A 85 24.10 -20.10 -11.38
CA ALA A 85 24.63 -19.75 -12.70
C ALA A 85 23.96 -18.51 -13.28
N ILE A 86 22.67 -18.33 -13.08
CA ILE A 86 21.90 -17.15 -13.49
C ILE A 86 22.43 -15.94 -12.73
N TYR A 87 22.47 -16.03 -11.41
CA TYR A 87 22.97 -14.95 -10.55
C TYR A 87 24.39 -14.48 -10.92
N LEU A 88 25.31 -15.43 -11.19
CA LEU A 88 26.69 -15.11 -11.54
C LEU A 88 26.83 -14.43 -12.91
N ASN A 89 25.91 -14.69 -13.84
CA ASN A 89 25.89 -14.09 -15.17
C ASN A 89 25.05 -12.81 -15.25
N ALA A 90 24.26 -12.50 -14.21
CA ALA A 90 23.42 -11.32 -14.18
C ALA A 90 24.25 -10.02 -14.22
N GLU A 91 23.75 -9.03 -14.94
CA GLU A 91 24.31 -7.69 -14.91
C GLU A 91 24.05 -7.05 -13.54
N LYS A 92 25.12 -6.61 -12.89
CA LYS A 92 25.04 -5.96 -11.58
C LYS A 92 24.90 -4.45 -11.74
N VAL A 93 23.86 -3.88 -11.12
CA VAL A 93 23.60 -2.45 -11.11
C VAL A 93 23.76 -1.96 -9.69
N ALA A 94 24.63 -0.96 -9.50
CA ALA A 94 24.84 -0.36 -8.17
C ALA A 94 23.52 0.14 -7.58
N SER A 95 23.17 -0.35 -6.41
CA SER A 95 22.01 0.16 -5.68
C SER A 95 22.33 1.55 -5.12
N PRO A 96 21.45 2.54 -5.26
CA PRO A 96 21.62 3.84 -4.61
C PRO A 96 21.52 3.73 -3.07
N TYR A 97 21.06 2.60 -2.58
CA TYR A 97 20.85 2.32 -1.16
C TYR A 97 21.69 1.11 -0.73
N PHE A 98 22.33 1.16 0.41
CA PHE A 98 22.99 0.06 1.13
C PHE A 98 24.24 -0.58 0.52
N GLY A 99 24.77 -0.07 -0.61
CA GLY A 99 26.03 -0.58 -1.18
C GLY A 99 25.97 -2.04 -1.67
N ILE A 100 24.79 -2.60 -1.86
CA ILE A 100 24.56 -3.94 -2.43
C ILE A 100 24.12 -3.76 -3.87
N ASP A 101 24.77 -4.44 -4.80
CA ASP A 101 24.38 -4.40 -6.20
C ASP A 101 23.06 -5.15 -6.43
N ASN A 102 22.19 -4.55 -7.23
CA ASN A 102 20.97 -5.20 -7.70
C ASN A 102 21.23 -5.98 -8.99
N ILE A 103 20.38 -6.96 -9.28
CA ILE A 103 20.29 -7.61 -10.58
C ILE A 103 19.05 -7.11 -11.34
N GLY A 104 19.05 -7.24 -12.67
CA GLY A 104 17.92 -6.80 -13.48
C GLY A 104 16.67 -7.65 -13.25
N GLN A 105 15.46 -7.08 -13.43
CA GLN A 105 14.20 -7.80 -13.30
C GLN A 105 14.17 -9.07 -14.16
N LYS A 106 14.70 -9.02 -15.37
CA LYS A 106 14.78 -10.18 -16.25
C LYS A 106 15.53 -11.36 -15.61
N ASP A 107 16.61 -11.08 -14.87
CA ASP A 107 17.40 -12.13 -14.21
C ASP A 107 16.67 -12.66 -12.98
N ILE A 108 15.91 -11.80 -12.26
CA ILE A 108 14.99 -12.20 -11.18
C ILE A 108 13.93 -13.14 -11.73
N ASP A 109 13.23 -12.74 -12.81
CA ASP A 109 12.20 -13.55 -13.46
C ASP A 109 12.75 -14.92 -13.91
N GLU A 110 14.01 -14.97 -14.43
CA GLU A 110 14.64 -16.22 -14.83
C GLU A 110 14.94 -17.12 -13.61
N ILE A 111 15.40 -16.55 -12.50
CA ILE A 111 15.62 -17.27 -11.23
C ILE A 111 14.30 -17.83 -10.71
N GLU A 112 13.26 -16.99 -10.62
CA GLU A 112 11.94 -17.40 -10.14
C GLU A 112 11.37 -18.52 -11.02
N ASN A 113 11.41 -18.39 -12.35
CA ASN A 113 10.92 -19.40 -13.28
C ASN A 113 11.62 -20.76 -13.13
N VAL A 114 12.94 -20.78 -12.90
CA VAL A 114 13.67 -22.03 -12.64
C VAL A 114 13.18 -22.66 -11.34
N LEU A 115 13.04 -21.89 -10.26
CA LEU A 115 12.57 -22.39 -8.98
C LEU A 115 11.10 -22.86 -9.03
N ILE A 116 10.23 -22.15 -9.75
CA ILE A 116 8.83 -22.53 -10.00
C ILE A 116 8.78 -23.87 -10.76
N SER A 117 9.62 -24.05 -11.78
CA SER A 117 9.66 -25.29 -12.57
C SER A 117 10.15 -26.51 -11.77
N GLU A 118 10.96 -26.29 -10.75
CA GLU A 118 11.37 -27.30 -9.77
C GLU A 118 10.31 -27.59 -8.70
N GLY A 119 9.17 -26.88 -8.73
CA GLY A 119 8.03 -27.08 -7.83
C GLY A 119 8.13 -26.35 -6.50
N TYR A 120 9.05 -25.39 -6.34
CA TYR A 120 9.11 -24.60 -5.11
C TYR A 120 7.97 -23.56 -5.06
N PRO A 121 7.34 -23.36 -3.89
CA PRO A 121 6.46 -22.21 -3.63
C PRO A 121 7.29 -20.93 -3.60
N ILE A 122 7.16 -20.11 -4.64
CA ILE A 122 7.93 -18.88 -4.85
C ILE A 122 6.97 -17.70 -5.02
N ILE A 123 7.23 -16.61 -4.32
CA ILE A 123 6.61 -15.33 -4.59
C ILE A 123 7.13 -14.88 -5.96
N ASN A 124 6.23 -14.79 -6.93
CA ASN A 124 6.51 -14.25 -8.24
C ASN A 124 6.41 -12.72 -8.15
N SER A 125 7.54 -12.05 -8.30
CA SER A 125 7.62 -10.59 -8.23
C SER A 125 7.44 -9.97 -9.61
N ASP A 126 6.62 -8.93 -9.69
CA ASP A 126 6.38 -8.16 -10.89
C ASP A 126 6.63 -6.68 -10.59
N SER A 127 7.19 -5.95 -11.53
CA SER A 127 7.45 -4.52 -11.35
C SER A 127 6.19 -3.65 -11.41
N ILE A 128 5.06 -4.20 -11.83
CA ILE A 128 3.82 -3.47 -12.11
C ILE A 128 2.64 -4.03 -11.32
N TYR A 129 2.54 -5.36 -11.23
CA TYR A 129 1.40 -6.05 -10.61
C TYR A 129 1.76 -6.55 -9.21
N PRO A 130 0.77 -6.73 -8.33
CA PRO A 130 1.02 -7.29 -7.01
C PRO A 130 1.66 -8.67 -7.09
N ASP A 131 2.63 -8.89 -6.22
CA ASP A 131 3.27 -10.18 -6.04
C ASP A 131 2.24 -11.25 -5.69
N TYR A 132 2.44 -12.47 -6.17
CA TYR A 132 1.62 -13.62 -5.83
C TYR A 132 2.46 -14.90 -5.71
N LEU A 133 1.92 -15.91 -5.06
CA LEU A 133 2.62 -17.19 -4.85
C LEU A 133 2.37 -18.14 -6.00
N GLU A 134 3.42 -18.55 -6.68
CA GLU A 134 3.40 -19.71 -7.57
C GLU A 134 3.54 -21.00 -6.77
N ASN A 135 2.95 -22.10 -7.25
CA ASN A 135 2.87 -23.40 -6.59
C ASN A 135 2.21 -23.33 -5.19
N PRO A 136 1.00 -22.74 -5.04
CA PRO A 136 0.37 -22.49 -3.74
C PRO A 136 -0.20 -23.72 -3.04
N ASP A 137 -0.25 -24.90 -3.68
CA ASP A 137 -0.90 -26.13 -3.17
C ASP A 137 -0.43 -26.52 -1.76
N GLY A 138 0.83 -26.26 -1.46
CA GLY A 138 1.41 -26.51 -0.13
C GLY A 138 0.75 -25.64 0.95
N VAL A 139 0.42 -24.38 0.63
CA VAL A 139 -0.25 -23.45 1.56
C VAL A 139 -1.70 -23.87 1.79
N TYR A 140 -2.42 -24.28 0.74
CA TYR A 140 -3.79 -24.81 0.91
C TYR A 140 -3.81 -26.08 1.76
N THR A 141 -2.90 -27.01 1.50
CA THR A 141 -2.78 -28.24 2.28
C THR A 141 -2.43 -27.96 3.74
N PHE A 142 -1.51 -27.03 3.98
CA PHE A 142 -1.14 -26.55 5.30
C PHE A 142 -2.37 -26.00 6.03
N TRP A 143 -3.11 -25.07 5.40
CA TRP A 143 -4.28 -24.44 5.99
C TRP A 143 -5.38 -25.45 6.33
N GLU A 144 -5.66 -26.40 5.45
CA GLU A 144 -6.61 -27.48 5.75
C GLU A 144 -6.20 -28.32 6.97
N ASN A 145 -4.90 -28.56 7.16
CA ASN A 145 -4.42 -29.26 8.35
C ASN A 145 -4.55 -28.39 9.61
N VAL A 146 -4.21 -27.11 9.53
CA VAL A 146 -4.38 -26.13 10.64
C VAL A 146 -5.83 -26.06 11.10
N LYS A 147 -6.79 -25.94 10.17
CA LYS A 147 -8.23 -25.94 10.48
C LYS A 147 -8.66 -27.23 11.21
N ASN A 148 -8.05 -28.36 10.89
CA ASN A 148 -8.30 -29.65 11.50
C ASN A 148 -7.45 -29.92 12.75
N GLN A 149 -6.72 -28.91 13.27
CA GLN A 149 -5.84 -29.01 14.44
C GLN A 149 -4.79 -30.13 14.31
N LYS A 150 -4.26 -30.33 13.11
CA LYS A 150 -3.19 -31.29 12.82
C LYS A 150 -1.88 -30.54 12.62
N ASP A 151 -0.81 -31.15 13.10
CA ASP A 151 0.54 -30.66 12.85
C ASP A 151 0.80 -30.54 11.35
N ALA A 152 1.34 -29.41 10.95
CA ALA A 152 1.61 -29.07 9.56
C ALA A 152 2.68 -28.01 9.44
N GLU A 153 3.34 -28.00 8.27
CA GLU A 153 4.25 -26.94 7.89
C GLU A 153 4.13 -26.63 6.39
N THR A 154 4.44 -25.41 6.02
CA THR A 154 4.58 -24.98 4.61
C THR A 154 5.66 -23.93 4.51
N THR A 155 6.37 -23.91 3.37
CA THR A 155 7.47 -22.97 3.17
C THR A 155 7.23 -22.13 1.94
N ILE A 156 7.41 -20.82 2.08
CA ILE A 156 7.30 -19.82 1.03
C ILE A 156 8.65 -19.13 0.88
N ARG A 157 9.03 -18.81 -0.36
CA ARG A 157 10.31 -18.19 -0.69
C ARG A 157 10.10 -16.98 -1.59
N SER A 158 11.04 -16.06 -1.56
CA SER A 158 11.09 -14.94 -2.51
C SER A 158 12.53 -14.59 -2.85
N ILE A 159 12.73 -14.03 -4.04
CA ILE A 159 14.02 -13.52 -4.51
C ILE A 159 13.97 -11.99 -4.43
N SER A 160 14.98 -11.38 -3.82
CA SER A 160 15.09 -9.93 -3.72
C SER A 160 15.73 -9.33 -4.99
N THR A 161 15.69 -8.01 -5.11
CA THR A 161 16.38 -7.27 -6.18
C THR A 161 17.90 -7.48 -6.19
N SER A 162 18.49 -7.90 -5.07
CA SER A 162 19.90 -8.27 -5.00
C SER A 162 20.18 -9.74 -5.39
N GLY A 163 19.14 -10.51 -5.73
CA GLY A 163 19.25 -11.96 -5.99
C GLY A 163 19.37 -12.80 -4.70
N SER A 164 19.12 -12.21 -3.55
CA SER A 164 19.12 -12.88 -2.25
C SER A 164 17.86 -13.70 -2.05
N LEU A 165 17.96 -14.82 -1.31
CA LEU A 165 16.84 -15.68 -1.00
C LEU A 165 16.23 -15.33 0.36
N SER A 166 14.94 -15.04 0.40
CA SER A 166 14.14 -14.97 1.62
C SER A 166 13.35 -16.26 1.79
N TYR A 167 13.36 -16.80 3.00
CA TYR A 167 12.75 -18.07 3.38
C TYR A 167 11.79 -17.86 4.54
N ARG A 168 10.56 -18.39 4.43
CA ARG A 168 9.53 -18.36 5.47
C ARG A 168 8.90 -19.74 5.58
N CYS A 169 9.08 -20.39 6.73
CA CYS A 169 8.44 -21.66 7.02
C CYS A 169 7.38 -21.47 8.11
N PHE A 170 6.12 -21.54 7.73
CA PHE A 170 4.99 -21.52 8.66
C PHE A 170 4.81 -22.89 9.26
N GLN A 171 4.67 -22.95 10.57
CA GLN A 171 4.54 -24.17 11.33
C GLN A 171 3.33 -24.09 12.27
N PHE A 172 2.55 -25.15 12.30
CA PHE A 172 1.54 -25.41 13.33
C PHE A 172 1.88 -26.75 13.98
N LEU A 173 2.45 -26.72 15.17
CA LEU A 173 2.96 -27.89 15.88
C LEU A 173 2.46 -27.85 17.31
N ASP A 174 1.90 -28.97 17.79
CA ASP A 174 1.34 -29.08 19.16
C ASP A 174 0.35 -27.96 19.50
N GLY A 175 -0.46 -27.52 18.52
CA GLY A 175 -1.44 -26.45 18.67
C GLY A 175 -0.85 -25.03 18.73
N LYS A 176 0.42 -24.85 18.40
CA LYS A 176 1.12 -23.56 18.40
C LYS A 176 1.50 -23.14 16.98
N ALA A 177 1.26 -21.87 16.68
CA ALA A 177 1.58 -21.26 15.40
C ALA A 177 2.90 -20.49 15.48
N SER A 178 3.80 -20.74 14.54
CA SER A 178 5.07 -20.02 14.44
C SER A 178 5.54 -19.90 12.98
N CYS A 179 6.46 -18.96 12.74
CA CYS A 179 7.14 -18.80 11.45
C CYS A 179 8.65 -18.78 11.68
N LEU A 180 9.37 -19.70 11.03
CA LEU A 180 10.82 -19.65 10.88
C LEU A 180 11.16 -18.78 9.68
N LEU A 181 11.99 -17.76 9.90
CA LEU A 181 12.45 -16.82 8.90
C LEU A 181 13.95 -16.95 8.70
N ALA A 182 14.38 -16.94 7.45
CA ALA A 182 15.80 -16.87 7.14
C ALA A 182 16.04 -15.97 5.93
N GLY A 183 17.17 -15.28 5.94
CA GLY A 183 17.70 -14.54 4.82
C GLY A 183 19.08 -15.06 4.43
N ALA A 184 19.33 -15.13 3.13
CA ALA A 184 20.62 -15.54 2.61
C ALA A 184 21.05 -14.64 1.46
N ASP A 185 22.26 -14.12 1.55
CA ASP A 185 22.85 -13.19 0.60
C ASP A 185 24.09 -13.79 -0.09
N TRP A 186 24.45 -13.21 -1.21
CA TRP A 186 25.69 -13.52 -1.90
C TRP A 186 26.83 -12.68 -1.36
N ASN A 187 27.89 -13.35 -0.89
CA ASN A 187 29.09 -12.66 -0.42
C ASN A 187 30.03 -12.23 -1.58
N GLU A 188 31.10 -11.55 -1.26
CA GLU A 188 32.09 -11.06 -2.22
C GLU A 188 32.75 -12.18 -3.05
N ASN A 189 32.74 -13.42 -2.55
CA ASN A 189 33.26 -14.60 -3.25
C ASN A 189 32.21 -15.27 -4.12
N ASN A 190 31.00 -14.69 -4.28
CA ASN A 190 29.86 -15.29 -4.94
C ASN A 190 29.44 -16.64 -4.33
N GLU A 191 29.50 -16.72 -3.02
CA GLU A 191 28.98 -17.81 -2.22
C GLU A 191 27.78 -17.33 -1.42
N ILE A 192 26.78 -18.21 -1.26
CA ILE A 192 25.60 -17.87 -0.45
C ILE A 192 25.91 -18.03 1.02
N GLU A 193 25.52 -17.04 1.81
CA GLU A 193 25.65 -17.05 3.27
C GLU A 193 24.29 -16.78 3.92
N VAL A 194 23.91 -17.60 4.90
CA VAL A 194 22.69 -17.35 5.70
C VAL A 194 23.01 -16.28 6.75
N ASN A 195 22.37 -15.13 6.64
CA ASN A 195 22.65 -13.97 7.49
C ASN A 195 21.94 -14.05 8.83
N TYR A 196 20.72 -14.61 8.81
CA TYR A 196 19.94 -14.78 10.02
C TYR A 196 19.00 -15.99 9.90
N VAL A 197 18.68 -16.59 11.04
CA VAL A 197 17.57 -17.51 11.22
C VAL A 197 16.87 -17.10 12.50
N GLU A 198 15.59 -16.80 12.43
CA GLU A 198 14.78 -16.42 13.58
C GLU A 198 13.44 -17.12 13.58
N LYS A 199 12.86 -17.32 14.76
CA LYS A 199 11.55 -17.93 14.93
C LYS A 199 10.63 -16.92 15.59
N ARG A 200 9.50 -16.64 14.94
CA ARG A 200 8.48 -15.71 15.41
C ARG A 200 7.20 -16.45 15.75
N GLU A 201 6.56 -16.03 16.80
CA GLU A 201 5.20 -16.45 17.10
C GLU A 201 4.23 -15.82 16.10
N ILE A 202 3.25 -16.59 15.64
CA ILE A 202 2.13 -16.10 14.85
C ILE A 202 0.99 -15.79 15.81
N LEU A 203 0.57 -14.53 15.83
CA LEU A 203 -0.55 -14.05 16.64
C LEU A 203 -1.89 -14.37 16.02
N ASN A 204 -1.95 -14.24 14.70
CA ASN A 204 -3.15 -14.51 13.93
C ASN A 204 -2.78 -14.91 12.51
N TRP A 205 -3.59 -15.77 11.91
CA TRP A 205 -3.57 -16.13 10.51
C TRP A 205 -4.93 -16.63 10.05
N ASP A 206 -5.26 -16.40 8.80
CA ASP A 206 -6.48 -16.93 8.17
C ASP A 206 -6.33 -16.89 6.65
N MET A 207 -7.34 -17.41 5.97
CA MET A 207 -7.53 -17.20 4.55
C MET A 207 -8.58 -16.12 4.35
N THR A 208 -8.32 -15.21 3.44
CA THR A 208 -9.28 -14.18 3.05
C THR A 208 -10.47 -14.79 2.28
N TYR A 209 -11.50 -14.00 2.04
CA TYR A 209 -12.62 -14.43 1.19
C TYR A 209 -12.14 -14.81 -0.22
N GLU A 210 -11.19 -14.06 -0.77
CA GLU A 210 -10.57 -14.31 -2.08
C GLU A 210 -9.52 -15.44 -2.05
N GLN A 211 -9.40 -16.17 -0.91
CA GLN A 211 -8.48 -17.28 -0.72
C GLN A 211 -7.00 -16.89 -0.71
N ASP A 212 -6.67 -15.67 -0.35
CA ASP A 212 -5.31 -15.24 -0.05
C ASP A 212 -4.95 -15.53 1.41
N PHE A 213 -3.68 -15.80 1.69
CA PHE A 213 -3.21 -16.12 3.04
C PHE A 213 -2.72 -14.87 3.75
N TYR A 214 -3.30 -14.55 4.90
CA TYR A 214 -2.77 -13.48 5.74
C TYR A 214 -2.29 -13.98 7.09
N TYR A 215 -1.33 -13.27 7.66
CA TYR A 215 -0.80 -13.57 8.97
C TYR A 215 -0.25 -12.32 9.67
N GLN A 216 -0.17 -12.42 10.99
CA GLN A 216 0.40 -11.42 11.87
C GLN A 216 1.44 -12.10 12.77
N ASP A 217 2.69 -11.67 12.70
CA ASP A 217 3.78 -12.20 13.51
C ASP A 217 4.25 -11.17 14.56
N VAL A 218 4.81 -11.68 15.67
CA VAL A 218 5.42 -10.82 16.69
C VAL A 218 6.79 -10.37 16.20
N TYR A 219 6.97 -9.06 16.06
CA TYR A 219 8.30 -8.48 15.87
C TYR A 219 9.01 -8.29 17.21
N LEU A 220 10.35 -8.44 17.23
CA LEU A 220 11.20 -8.41 18.45
C LEU A 220 10.99 -7.19 19.34
N ASP A 221 10.46 -6.07 18.81
CA ASP A 221 10.28 -4.81 19.52
C ASP A 221 8.87 -4.57 20.05
N ARG A 222 7.93 -5.52 19.91
CA ARG A 222 6.52 -5.41 20.36
C ARG A 222 5.75 -4.16 19.92
N HIS A 223 6.28 -3.38 18.96
CA HIS A 223 5.67 -2.09 18.60
C HIS A 223 4.98 -2.07 17.25
N TRP A 224 5.11 -3.13 16.43
CA TRP A 224 4.53 -3.18 15.10
C TRP A 224 4.00 -4.58 14.79
N GLU A 225 2.72 -4.76 15.03
CA GLU A 225 1.95 -5.91 14.59
C GLU A 225 1.44 -5.64 13.18
N ALA A 226 2.27 -5.82 12.17
CA ALA A 226 1.84 -5.64 10.80
C ALA A 226 1.20 -6.93 10.27
N THR A 227 -0.03 -6.84 9.82
CA THR A 227 -0.66 -7.91 9.04
C THR A 227 -0.02 -7.97 7.66
N LYS A 228 0.37 -9.17 7.26
CA LYS A 228 0.99 -9.45 5.96
C LYS A 228 0.04 -10.29 5.13
N LEU A 229 -0.10 -9.94 3.87
CA LEU A 229 -0.89 -10.67 2.88
C LEU A 229 0.04 -11.39 1.92
N ILE A 230 -0.25 -12.66 1.65
CA ILE A 230 0.38 -13.43 0.59
C ILE A 230 -0.72 -13.81 -0.39
N ARG A 231 -0.73 -13.20 -1.55
CA ARG A 231 -1.65 -13.56 -2.62
C ARG A 231 -1.31 -14.96 -3.13
N LEU A 232 -2.32 -15.81 -3.24
CA LEU A 232 -2.16 -17.17 -3.76
C LEU A 232 -2.56 -17.27 -5.23
N HIS A 233 -3.05 -16.17 -5.82
CA HIS A 233 -3.45 -16.06 -7.20
C HIS A 233 -2.94 -14.77 -7.83
N PRO A 234 -2.59 -14.78 -9.12
CA PRO A 234 -2.29 -13.55 -9.84
C PRO A 234 -3.55 -12.69 -9.96
N VAL A 235 -3.38 -11.37 -9.88
CA VAL A 235 -4.47 -10.43 -10.18
C VAL A 235 -4.87 -10.51 -11.65
N ASN A 236 -6.13 -10.18 -11.95
CA ASN A 236 -6.54 -9.95 -13.33
C ASN A 236 -5.87 -8.68 -13.86
N LYS A 237 -4.89 -8.82 -14.72
CA LYS A 237 -4.08 -7.69 -15.21
C LYS A 237 -4.90 -6.62 -15.90
N GLU A 238 -5.92 -6.99 -16.69
CA GLU A 238 -6.76 -6.00 -17.37
C GLU A 238 -7.59 -5.16 -16.38
N LEU A 239 -8.12 -5.77 -15.33
CA LEU A 239 -8.82 -5.05 -14.27
C LEU A 239 -7.86 -4.26 -13.38
N TYR A 240 -6.70 -4.81 -13.08
CA TYR A 240 -5.72 -4.10 -12.29
C TYR A 240 -5.12 -2.88 -13.01
N ASP A 241 -4.99 -2.92 -14.34
CA ASP A 241 -4.63 -1.75 -15.15
C ASP A 241 -5.66 -0.60 -14.98
N LEU A 242 -6.94 -0.93 -14.77
CA LEU A 242 -7.97 0.07 -14.43
C LEU A 242 -7.78 0.62 -13.02
N THR A 243 -7.37 -0.21 -12.07
CA THR A 243 -6.99 0.22 -10.71
C THR A 243 -5.84 1.21 -10.78
N LEU A 244 -4.76 0.87 -11.50
CA LEU A 244 -3.59 1.74 -11.68
C LEU A 244 -3.93 3.05 -12.38
N LYS A 245 -4.86 3.02 -13.33
CA LYS A 245 -5.20 4.20 -14.12
C LYS A 245 -6.16 5.15 -13.43
N TYR A 246 -7.19 4.63 -12.76
CA TYR A 246 -8.33 5.44 -12.31
C TYR A 246 -8.43 5.57 -10.79
N ILE A 247 -7.91 4.61 -10.02
CA ILE A 247 -8.10 4.58 -8.57
C ILE A 247 -6.83 4.97 -7.82
N MET A 248 -5.72 4.29 -8.10
CA MET A 248 -4.45 4.48 -7.39
C MET A 248 -3.89 5.92 -7.44
N PRO A 249 -4.02 6.68 -8.55
CA PRO A 249 -3.46 8.03 -8.60
C PRO A 249 -4.09 9.01 -7.61
N ILE A 250 -5.34 8.77 -7.23
CA ILE A 250 -6.06 9.53 -6.20
C ILE A 250 -5.94 8.83 -4.85
N GLY A 251 -6.29 7.54 -4.79
CA GLY A 251 -6.30 6.75 -3.57
C GLY A 251 -7.34 7.21 -2.56
N TYR A 252 -7.06 6.92 -1.28
CA TYR A 252 -7.99 7.21 -0.18
C TYR A 252 -7.35 8.07 0.91
N HIS A 253 -6.05 8.29 0.85
CA HIS A 253 -5.31 8.98 1.90
C HIS A 253 -5.52 10.50 1.82
N ASN A 254 -6.14 11.07 2.84
CA ASN A 254 -6.45 12.50 2.96
C ASN A 254 -7.28 13.10 1.80
N VAL A 255 -7.99 12.26 1.06
CA VAL A 255 -8.95 12.65 0.03
C VAL A 255 -10.24 11.85 0.19
N ASN A 256 -11.36 12.44 -0.15
CA ASN A 256 -12.65 11.80 0.05
C ASN A 256 -13.40 11.41 -1.24
N LEU A 257 -12.73 11.46 -2.39
CA LEU A 257 -13.34 11.16 -3.69
C LEU A 257 -14.07 9.81 -3.72
N PHE A 258 -13.45 8.79 -3.12
CA PHE A 258 -13.95 7.41 -3.09
C PHE A 258 -14.57 6.99 -1.76
N LEU A 259 -14.60 7.90 -0.77
CA LEU A 259 -15.13 7.64 0.57
C LEU A 259 -16.53 8.20 0.80
N LEU A 260 -17.12 8.80 -0.22
CA LEU A 260 -18.44 9.43 -0.20
C LEU A 260 -19.28 8.99 -1.38
N ASN A 261 -20.60 9.01 -1.21
CA ASN A 261 -21.55 8.93 -2.33
C ASN A 261 -21.69 10.32 -2.94
N TRP A 262 -21.45 10.43 -4.23
CA TRP A 262 -21.62 11.66 -5.01
C TRP A 262 -21.82 11.35 -6.49
N ASN A 263 -22.36 12.31 -7.25
CA ASN A 263 -22.49 12.25 -8.71
C ASN A 263 -22.41 13.66 -9.32
N ALA A 264 -22.46 13.76 -10.66
CA ALA A 264 -22.35 15.02 -11.37
C ALA A 264 -23.51 16.00 -11.09
N ASP A 265 -24.64 15.54 -10.58
CA ASP A 265 -25.78 16.40 -10.19
C ASP A 265 -25.69 16.80 -8.72
N ASN A 266 -24.90 16.10 -7.90
CA ASN A 266 -24.74 16.40 -6.48
C ASN A 266 -23.36 15.91 -5.98
N TYR A 267 -22.44 16.84 -5.83
CA TYR A 267 -21.08 16.56 -5.31
C TYR A 267 -21.03 16.37 -3.78
N GLY A 268 -22.14 16.61 -3.06
CA GLY A 268 -22.21 16.40 -1.61
C GLY A 268 -21.08 17.15 -0.87
N ASN A 269 -20.38 16.44 -0.03
CA ASN A 269 -19.25 16.96 0.77
C ASN A 269 -17.88 16.68 0.10
N LEU A 270 -17.81 16.52 -1.22
CA LEU A 270 -16.55 16.32 -1.93
C LEU A 270 -15.64 17.54 -1.74
N CYS A 271 -14.41 17.31 -1.29
CA CYS A 271 -13.41 18.34 -1.05
C CYS A 271 -12.48 18.48 -2.26
N PHE A 272 -12.75 19.47 -3.11
CA PHE A 272 -11.91 19.73 -4.30
C PHE A 272 -10.51 20.22 -3.94
N ASN A 273 -10.36 20.95 -2.82
CA ASN A 273 -9.06 21.46 -2.39
C ASN A 273 -8.08 20.34 -2.07
N ASP A 274 -8.57 19.21 -1.54
CA ASP A 274 -7.75 18.06 -1.20
C ASP A 274 -7.41 17.20 -2.42
N LEU A 275 -8.12 17.36 -3.54
CA LEU A 275 -7.84 16.65 -4.79
C LEU A 275 -6.77 17.33 -5.65
N PHE A 276 -6.45 18.59 -5.36
CA PHE A 276 -5.62 19.41 -6.23
C PHE A 276 -4.22 18.81 -6.44
N ASP A 277 -3.52 18.45 -5.39
CA ASP A 277 -2.17 17.88 -5.46
C ASP A 277 -2.14 16.50 -6.13
N CYS A 278 -3.15 15.66 -5.91
CA CYS A 278 -3.27 14.38 -6.57
C CYS A 278 -3.48 14.53 -8.08
N LEU A 279 -4.42 15.41 -8.49
CA LEU A 279 -4.72 15.65 -9.91
C LEU A 279 -3.60 16.43 -10.60
N TYR A 280 -2.94 17.36 -9.91
CA TYR A 280 -1.75 18.04 -10.42
C TYR A 280 -0.65 17.03 -10.77
N ARG A 281 -0.39 16.07 -9.90
CA ARG A 281 0.58 15.00 -10.14
C ARG A 281 0.18 14.12 -11.32
N VAL A 282 -1.11 13.79 -11.46
CA VAL A 282 -1.63 13.01 -12.59
C VAL A 282 -1.38 13.71 -13.93
N GLU A 283 -1.57 15.05 -13.97
CA GLU A 283 -1.44 15.82 -15.21
C GLU A 283 0.01 16.14 -15.56
N ASN A 284 0.87 16.42 -14.55
CA ASN A 284 2.21 16.96 -14.74
C ASN A 284 3.35 15.95 -14.48
N ASP A 285 3.05 14.81 -13.86
CA ASP A 285 4.05 13.82 -13.37
C ASP A 285 5.08 14.45 -12.40
N GLU A 286 4.67 15.49 -11.67
CA GLU A 286 5.47 16.25 -10.73
C GLU A 286 4.73 16.49 -9.43
N TYR A 287 5.47 16.68 -8.34
CA TYR A 287 4.90 17.06 -7.05
C TYR A 287 4.73 18.59 -6.98
N LEU A 288 3.63 19.00 -6.35
CA LEU A 288 3.43 20.40 -5.98
C LEU A 288 4.16 20.68 -4.66
N TYR A 289 4.83 21.81 -4.58
CA TYR A 289 5.54 22.25 -3.38
C TYR A 289 4.86 23.49 -2.80
N ALA A 290 4.46 23.41 -1.52
CA ALA A 290 3.77 24.51 -0.85
C ALA A 290 4.62 25.80 -0.79
N ASP A 291 5.93 25.66 -0.70
CA ASP A 291 6.89 26.77 -0.63
C ASP A 291 6.93 27.64 -1.91
N ASP A 292 6.39 27.14 -3.02
CA ASP A 292 6.34 27.88 -4.29
C ASP A 292 5.21 28.90 -4.31
N TYR A 293 4.33 28.92 -3.29
CA TYR A 293 3.13 29.76 -3.24
C TYR A 293 3.07 30.63 -1.97
N PRO A 294 2.38 31.80 -2.02
CA PRO A 294 2.14 32.58 -0.82
C PRO A 294 1.43 31.78 0.26
N TYR A 295 1.97 31.82 1.48
CA TYR A 295 1.43 31.11 2.63
C TYR A 295 0.76 32.05 3.62
N TYR A 296 -0.39 31.66 4.14
CA TYR A 296 -1.21 32.41 5.09
C TYR A 296 -1.54 31.54 6.30
N THR A 297 -1.62 32.15 7.47
CA THR A 297 -1.96 31.48 8.73
C THR A 297 -3.38 31.78 9.22
N GLU A 298 -4.02 32.79 8.63
CA GLU A 298 -5.36 33.22 8.97
C GLU A 298 -6.30 33.10 7.75
N PRO A 299 -7.54 32.67 7.91
CA PRO A 299 -8.15 32.13 9.14
C PRO A 299 -7.68 30.71 9.51
N TYR A 300 -6.93 30.06 8.67
CA TYR A 300 -6.29 28.75 8.83
C TYR A 300 -5.02 28.69 7.99
N ASN A 301 -4.14 27.76 8.31
CA ASN A 301 -2.91 27.54 7.55
C ASN A 301 -3.23 27.08 6.12
N HIS A 302 -2.74 27.80 5.11
CA HIS A 302 -2.90 27.40 3.70
C HIS A 302 -1.92 28.13 2.78
N SER A 303 -1.63 27.53 1.63
CA SER A 303 -1.02 28.19 0.48
C SER A 303 -2.09 28.71 -0.45
N ALA A 304 -1.86 29.90 -1.05
CA ALA A 304 -2.78 30.50 -2.00
C ALA A 304 -2.39 30.16 -3.44
N ILE A 305 -3.13 29.22 -4.02
CA ILE A 305 -2.88 28.73 -5.38
C ILE A 305 -3.57 29.64 -6.39
N PRO A 306 -2.87 30.10 -7.46
CA PRO A 306 -3.48 30.91 -8.51
C PRO A 306 -4.70 30.20 -9.14
N ALA A 307 -5.81 30.95 -9.31
CA ALA A 307 -7.07 30.40 -9.77
C ALA A 307 -6.94 29.66 -11.11
N GLN A 308 -6.20 30.22 -12.06
CA GLN A 308 -6.00 29.59 -13.37
C GLN A 308 -5.38 28.20 -13.23
N LEU A 309 -4.32 28.05 -12.41
CA LEU A 309 -3.64 26.76 -12.19
C LEU A 309 -4.59 25.75 -11.53
N PHE A 310 -5.31 26.19 -10.50
CA PHE A 310 -6.21 25.33 -9.74
C PHE A 310 -7.39 24.84 -10.61
N GLU A 311 -8.00 25.75 -11.36
CA GLU A 311 -9.12 25.47 -12.27
C GLU A 311 -8.68 24.56 -13.44
N ASP A 312 -7.53 24.84 -14.07
CA ASP A 312 -7.00 24.05 -15.19
C ASP A 312 -6.63 22.62 -14.74
N THR A 313 -6.28 22.44 -13.47
CA THR A 313 -5.94 21.12 -12.91
C THR A 313 -7.20 20.28 -12.60
N ILE A 314 -8.24 20.87 -12.02
CA ILE A 314 -9.38 20.09 -11.48
C ILE A 314 -10.55 20.00 -12.46
N LEU A 315 -10.94 21.10 -13.10
CA LEU A 315 -12.14 21.14 -13.95
C LEU A 315 -12.14 20.11 -15.11
N PRO A 316 -11.01 19.72 -15.70
CA PRO A 316 -10.99 18.69 -16.72
C PRO A 316 -11.53 17.33 -16.25
N TYR A 317 -11.47 17.05 -14.94
CA TYR A 317 -11.84 15.77 -14.36
C TYR A 317 -13.29 15.67 -13.86
N PHE A 318 -14.06 16.77 -13.91
CA PHE A 318 -15.44 16.81 -13.39
C PHE A 318 -16.40 17.53 -14.37
N ASP A 319 -17.69 17.18 -14.29
CA ASP A 319 -18.76 17.87 -15.02
C ASP A 319 -19.41 18.94 -14.12
N ILE A 320 -18.62 19.86 -13.61
CA ILE A 320 -19.06 20.91 -12.69
C ILE A 320 -18.97 22.28 -13.36
N THR A 321 -19.92 23.18 -13.09
CA THR A 321 -19.83 24.57 -13.55
C THR A 321 -18.77 25.35 -12.79
N ILE A 322 -18.18 26.37 -13.43
CA ILE A 322 -17.13 27.17 -12.78
C ILE A 322 -17.70 27.89 -11.55
N GLU A 323 -18.95 28.35 -11.59
CA GLU A 323 -19.60 29.03 -10.49
C GLU A 323 -19.74 28.12 -9.27
N GLU A 324 -20.28 26.90 -9.46
CA GLU A 324 -20.42 25.90 -8.38
C GLU A 324 -19.07 25.45 -7.88
N PHE A 325 -18.10 25.22 -8.76
CA PHE A 325 -16.74 24.85 -8.37
C PHE A 325 -16.08 25.92 -7.48
N ARG A 326 -16.20 27.20 -7.86
CA ARG A 326 -15.66 28.33 -7.08
C ARG A 326 -16.24 28.44 -5.69
N GLU A 327 -17.54 28.20 -5.55
CA GLU A 327 -18.22 28.15 -4.25
C GLU A 327 -17.68 27.01 -3.39
N ARG A 328 -17.61 25.80 -3.94
CA ARG A 328 -17.18 24.59 -3.21
C ARG A 328 -15.71 24.59 -2.84
N ALA A 329 -14.85 25.12 -3.69
CA ALA A 329 -13.41 25.15 -3.50
C ALA A 329 -12.91 26.45 -2.80
N LEU A 330 -13.81 27.26 -2.24
CA LEU A 330 -13.50 28.46 -1.46
C LEU A 330 -12.68 29.49 -2.25
N TYR A 331 -13.09 29.79 -3.49
CA TYR A 331 -12.45 30.79 -4.32
C TYR A 331 -12.43 32.17 -3.67
N ASP A 332 -11.23 32.75 -3.53
CA ASP A 332 -11.09 34.14 -3.13
C ASP A 332 -11.02 35.05 -4.35
N ALA A 333 -12.10 35.82 -4.61
CA ALA A 333 -12.19 36.74 -5.72
C ALA A 333 -11.25 37.95 -5.55
N GLN A 334 -10.83 38.32 -4.33
CA GLN A 334 -9.97 39.45 -4.09
C GLN A 334 -8.52 39.20 -4.49
N SER A 335 -8.01 38.02 -4.12
CA SER A 335 -6.65 37.58 -4.45
C SER A 335 -6.59 36.80 -5.77
N ASN A 336 -7.73 36.34 -6.30
CA ASN A 336 -7.85 35.43 -7.45
C ASN A 336 -7.10 34.11 -7.21
N THR A 337 -7.34 33.51 -6.03
CA THR A 337 -6.67 32.27 -5.59
C THR A 337 -7.64 31.29 -4.93
N TYR A 338 -7.16 30.07 -4.74
CA TYR A 338 -7.80 29.04 -3.92
C TYR A 338 -6.90 28.64 -2.76
N PRO A 339 -7.47 28.37 -1.57
CA PRO A 339 -6.69 27.84 -0.47
C PRO A 339 -6.36 26.38 -0.72
N TRP A 340 -5.13 26.00 -0.44
CA TRP A 340 -4.67 24.63 -0.47
C TRP A 340 -3.68 24.39 0.68
N GLN A 341 -3.73 23.18 1.25
CA GLN A 341 -2.80 22.73 2.26
C GLN A 341 -2.20 21.40 1.83
N ASP A 342 -0.88 21.31 1.84
CA ASP A 342 -0.18 20.07 1.51
C ASP A 342 -0.40 18.97 2.57
N ILE A 343 -0.07 17.73 2.23
CA ILE A 343 -0.02 16.64 3.17
C ILE A 343 1.29 16.74 3.96
N SER A 344 1.19 17.21 5.20
CA SER A 344 2.33 17.38 6.11
C SER A 344 2.17 16.52 7.36
N CYS A 345 3.25 16.37 8.13
CA CYS A 345 3.22 15.64 9.40
C CYS A 345 2.21 16.18 10.42
N ASP A 346 1.85 17.47 10.29
CA ASP A 346 0.94 18.13 11.22
C ASP A 346 -0.54 17.90 10.90
N ASN A 347 -0.86 17.47 9.66
CA ASN A 347 -2.23 17.26 9.20
C ASN A 347 -2.50 15.83 8.69
N ILE A 348 -1.54 14.91 8.81
CA ILE A 348 -1.78 13.50 8.57
C ILE A 348 -2.50 12.92 9.77
N LEU A 349 -3.76 12.54 9.56
CA LEU A 349 -4.45 11.65 10.47
C LEU A 349 -3.96 10.23 10.25
N TYR A 350 -3.88 9.43 11.33
CA TYR A 350 -3.67 7.98 11.17
C TYR A 350 -4.77 7.43 10.28
N TYR A 351 -4.35 6.88 9.17
CA TYR A 351 -5.26 6.31 8.18
C TYR A 351 -4.87 4.86 7.96
N PRO A 352 -5.79 3.92 8.05
CA PRO A 352 -5.48 2.53 7.76
C PRO A 352 -5.04 2.38 6.31
N SER A 353 -4.13 1.44 6.06
CA SER A 353 -3.66 1.14 4.71
C SER A 353 -4.79 0.50 3.90
N LEU A 354 -5.39 1.28 3.02
CA LEU A 354 -6.44 0.83 2.11
C LEU A 354 -5.82 0.42 0.77
N ILE A 355 -6.13 -0.80 0.34
CA ILE A 355 -5.64 -1.38 -0.91
C ILE A 355 -6.83 -1.60 -1.83
N PRO A 356 -7.02 -0.75 -2.86
CA PRO A 356 -8.10 -0.92 -3.82
C PRO A 356 -7.75 -1.94 -4.90
N GLU A 357 -8.77 -2.64 -5.37
CA GLU A 357 -8.67 -3.51 -6.52
C GLU A 357 -9.98 -3.45 -7.33
N VAL A 358 -9.88 -3.12 -8.61
CA VAL A 358 -11.03 -3.23 -9.54
C VAL A 358 -11.28 -4.70 -9.78
N THR A 359 -12.47 -5.17 -9.38
CA THR A 359 -12.88 -6.58 -9.51
C THR A 359 -13.79 -6.81 -10.71
N ASP A 360 -14.44 -5.75 -11.22
CA ASP A 360 -15.29 -5.82 -12.42
C ASP A 360 -15.35 -4.46 -13.13
N CYS A 361 -15.64 -4.48 -14.42
CA CYS A 361 -15.79 -3.30 -15.27
C CYS A 361 -17.06 -3.42 -16.13
N ILE A 362 -18.09 -2.65 -15.81
CA ILE A 362 -19.37 -2.64 -16.48
C ILE A 362 -19.39 -1.51 -17.51
N LYS A 363 -19.64 -1.83 -18.76
CA LYS A 363 -19.86 -0.82 -19.80
C LYS A 363 -21.29 -0.28 -19.68
N VAL A 364 -21.42 1.02 -19.38
CA VAL A 364 -22.71 1.71 -19.25
C VAL A 364 -23.19 2.20 -20.62
N ASP A 365 -22.31 2.84 -21.38
CA ASP A 365 -22.55 3.29 -22.75
C ASP A 365 -21.23 3.29 -23.56
N GLU A 366 -21.21 3.98 -24.72
CA GLU A 366 -20.03 3.98 -25.60
C GLU A 366 -18.77 4.55 -24.93
N ASN A 367 -18.94 5.57 -24.09
CA ASN A 367 -17.85 6.32 -23.46
C ASN A 367 -17.84 6.23 -21.93
N THR A 368 -18.82 5.54 -21.33
CA THR A 368 -18.98 5.47 -19.87
C THR A 368 -18.82 4.05 -19.38
N ILE A 369 -17.97 3.87 -18.40
CA ILE A 369 -17.75 2.62 -17.67
C ILE A 369 -18.03 2.81 -16.18
N LYS A 370 -18.42 1.75 -15.52
CA LYS A 370 -18.54 1.67 -14.07
C LYS A 370 -17.56 0.61 -13.58
N LEU A 371 -16.66 0.99 -12.69
CA LEU A 371 -15.68 0.14 -12.06
C LEU A 371 -16.19 -0.31 -10.70
N ILE A 372 -16.24 -1.62 -10.48
CA ILE A 372 -16.51 -2.18 -9.16
C ILE A 372 -15.17 -2.31 -8.45
N VAL A 373 -15.01 -1.62 -7.34
CA VAL A 373 -13.75 -1.56 -6.59
C VAL A 373 -13.95 -2.20 -5.23
N ASN A 374 -13.24 -3.30 -4.98
CA ASN A 374 -13.10 -3.87 -3.65
C ASN A 374 -11.96 -3.18 -2.91
N VAL A 375 -12.15 -2.83 -1.66
CA VAL A 375 -11.12 -2.17 -0.84
C VAL A 375 -10.76 -3.05 0.34
N MET A 376 -9.53 -3.53 0.32
CA MET A 376 -8.93 -4.27 1.42
C MET A 376 -8.34 -3.34 2.48
N CYS A 377 -8.30 -3.80 3.72
CA CYS A 377 -7.61 -3.10 4.81
C CYS A 377 -6.85 -4.10 5.68
N LEU A 378 -5.54 -4.19 5.51
CA LEU A 378 -4.71 -5.14 6.26
C LEU A 378 -4.68 -4.82 7.75
N ASP A 379 -4.68 -3.55 8.14
CA ASP A 379 -4.71 -3.13 9.54
C ASP A 379 -5.98 -3.60 10.28
N LYS A 380 -7.06 -3.84 9.53
CA LYS A 380 -8.33 -4.37 10.02
C LYS A 380 -8.52 -5.85 9.71
N GLN A 381 -7.51 -6.50 9.12
CA GLN A 381 -7.51 -7.91 8.77
C GLN A 381 -8.73 -8.31 7.90
N THR A 382 -9.06 -7.46 6.94
CA THR A 382 -10.16 -7.71 6.01
C THR A 382 -9.73 -7.43 4.57
N ASP A 383 -10.10 -8.34 3.68
CA ASP A 383 -9.97 -8.21 2.23
C ASP A 383 -11.19 -7.55 1.58
N ASN A 384 -12.20 -7.20 2.38
CA ASN A 384 -13.43 -6.57 1.92
C ASN A 384 -13.96 -5.60 2.97
N LEU A 385 -13.26 -4.47 3.15
CA LEU A 385 -13.69 -3.42 4.08
C LEU A 385 -14.94 -2.73 3.56
N PHE A 386 -14.95 -2.38 2.28
CA PHE A 386 -16.11 -1.88 1.56
C PHE A 386 -15.94 -2.08 0.05
N ILE A 387 -17.06 -2.02 -0.67
CA ILE A 387 -17.09 -2.01 -2.13
C ILE A 387 -17.74 -0.71 -2.57
N HIS A 388 -17.13 -0.07 -3.57
CA HIS A 388 -17.72 1.11 -4.21
C HIS A 388 -17.69 1.00 -5.72
N GLU A 389 -18.59 1.75 -6.37
CA GLU A 389 -18.71 1.83 -7.81
C GLU A 389 -18.28 3.21 -8.30
N VAL A 390 -17.23 3.26 -9.10
CA VAL A 390 -16.73 4.52 -9.69
C VAL A 390 -17.20 4.62 -11.11
N THR A 391 -17.98 5.65 -11.44
CA THR A 391 -18.40 5.93 -12.82
C THR A 391 -17.40 6.85 -13.49
N ILE A 392 -16.83 6.38 -14.61
CA ILE A 392 -15.81 7.06 -15.39
C ILE A 392 -16.36 7.34 -16.80
N ARG A 393 -16.23 8.58 -17.28
CA ARG A 393 -16.45 8.92 -18.68
C ARG A 393 -15.12 9.13 -19.38
N THR A 394 -14.83 8.34 -20.41
CA THR A 394 -13.65 8.49 -21.26
C THR A 394 -13.88 9.54 -22.33
N LEU A 395 -12.87 10.33 -22.66
CA LEU A 395 -12.89 11.37 -23.65
C LEU A 395 -12.11 10.95 -24.91
N SER A 396 -12.41 11.57 -26.04
CA SER A 396 -11.81 11.24 -27.35
C SER A 396 -10.29 11.45 -27.42
N ASP A 397 -9.73 12.29 -26.56
CA ASP A 397 -8.31 12.58 -26.44
C ASP A 397 -7.55 11.62 -25.50
N GLY A 398 -8.25 10.63 -24.95
CA GLY A 398 -7.70 9.65 -23.99
C GLY A 398 -7.76 10.11 -22.52
N LYS A 399 -8.21 11.34 -22.26
CA LYS A 399 -8.52 11.84 -20.92
C LYS A 399 -9.83 11.21 -20.41
N PHE A 400 -10.17 11.48 -19.17
CA PHE A 400 -11.38 10.96 -18.55
C PHE A 400 -11.93 11.92 -17.50
N LYS A 401 -13.20 11.70 -17.14
CA LYS A 401 -13.87 12.40 -16.03
C LYS A 401 -14.40 11.40 -15.02
N TYR A 402 -14.31 11.77 -13.75
CA TYR A 402 -15.09 11.14 -12.70
C TYR A 402 -16.51 11.69 -12.73
N ILE A 403 -17.50 10.79 -12.85
CA ILE A 403 -18.92 11.16 -12.95
C ILE A 403 -19.66 10.85 -11.66
N GLY A 404 -19.15 9.94 -10.87
CA GLY A 404 -19.74 9.62 -9.56
C GLY A 404 -19.01 8.48 -8.85
N ASN A 405 -19.32 8.37 -7.57
CA ASN A 405 -18.92 7.29 -6.71
C ASN A 405 -20.09 6.87 -5.81
N GLU A 406 -20.35 5.59 -5.70
CA GLU A 406 -21.40 5.01 -4.87
C GLU A 406 -20.84 3.86 -4.04
N ILE A 407 -20.94 3.94 -2.72
CA ILE A 407 -20.57 2.85 -1.82
C ILE A 407 -21.75 1.89 -1.78
N THR A 408 -21.53 0.68 -2.29
CA THR A 408 -22.59 -0.34 -2.48
C THR A 408 -22.58 -1.42 -1.41
N TYR A 409 -21.46 -1.58 -0.73
CA TYR A 409 -21.30 -2.51 0.37
C TYR A 409 -20.41 -1.91 1.45
N THR A 410 -20.80 -2.10 2.69
CA THR A 410 -20.00 -1.82 3.90
C THR A 410 -19.96 -3.08 4.74
N GLY A 411 -18.75 -3.50 5.14
CA GLY A 411 -18.61 -4.55 6.14
C GLY A 411 -19.05 -4.10 7.54
N ASP A 412 -18.77 -4.93 8.52
CA ASP A 412 -19.03 -4.62 9.95
C ASP A 412 -18.07 -3.57 10.53
N ILE A 413 -17.09 -3.14 9.75
CA ILE A 413 -16.07 -2.17 10.15
C ILE A 413 -16.38 -0.82 9.52
N GLU A 414 -16.32 0.24 10.32
CA GLU A 414 -16.56 1.60 9.85
C GLU A 414 -15.57 2.02 8.77
N ILE A 415 -16.09 2.58 7.66
CA ILE A 415 -15.27 3.13 6.59
C ILE A 415 -14.54 4.37 7.13
N PRO A 416 -13.23 4.51 6.89
CA PRO A 416 -12.51 5.70 7.28
C PRO A 416 -13.09 6.96 6.66
N SER A 417 -13.20 8.03 7.45
CA SER A 417 -13.62 9.34 6.97
C SER A 417 -12.41 10.24 6.76
N ALA A 418 -12.21 10.77 5.55
CA ALA A 418 -11.22 11.82 5.34
C ALA A 418 -11.74 13.15 5.91
N GLN A 419 -10.94 13.79 6.76
CA GLN A 419 -11.20 15.17 7.14
C GLN A 419 -10.61 16.10 6.06
N ALA A 420 -11.39 17.11 5.67
CA ALA A 420 -10.89 18.12 4.76
C ALA A 420 -9.69 18.84 5.39
N ARG A 421 -8.58 18.96 4.65
CA ARG A 421 -7.39 19.70 5.08
C ARG A 421 -7.69 21.19 5.24
N ILE A 422 -8.53 21.73 4.38
CA ILE A 422 -9.08 23.07 4.50
C ILE A 422 -10.43 22.97 5.22
N PRO A 423 -10.61 23.61 6.40
CA PRO A 423 -11.86 23.57 7.12
C PRO A 423 -12.97 24.28 6.33
N VAL A 424 -13.77 23.50 5.63
CA VAL A 424 -15.01 23.99 5.02
C VAL A 424 -16.00 24.17 6.17
N GLN A 425 -16.51 25.37 6.37
CA GLN A 425 -17.66 25.57 7.26
C GLN A 425 -18.82 24.79 6.65
N ARG A 426 -19.14 23.63 7.26
CA ARG A 426 -20.34 22.89 6.88
C ARG A 426 -21.51 23.81 7.20
N PHE A 427 -22.23 24.24 6.19
CA PHE A 427 -23.59 24.75 6.39
C PHE A 427 -24.39 23.53 6.83
N SER A 428 -24.58 23.38 8.14
CA SER A 428 -25.48 22.36 8.67
C SER A 428 -26.90 22.75 8.21
N GLU A 429 -27.57 21.86 7.50
CA GLU A 429 -29.01 21.97 7.19
C GLU A 429 -29.89 21.90 8.46
N GLU A 430 -29.31 21.95 9.65
CA GLU A 430 -30.02 21.82 10.95
C GLU A 430 -30.46 23.15 11.57
N ASP A 431 -30.13 24.30 11.00
CA ASP A 431 -30.51 25.62 11.61
C ASP A 431 -31.84 26.23 11.09
N THR A 432 -32.72 25.45 10.47
CA THR A 432 -33.99 25.98 9.96
C THR A 432 -35.25 25.60 10.74
N ASP A 433 -35.18 24.91 11.89
CA ASP A 433 -36.40 24.51 12.64
C ASP A 433 -36.38 24.82 14.13
N GLU A 434 -35.92 26.02 14.56
CA GLU A 434 -36.31 26.55 15.86
C GLU A 434 -36.62 28.05 15.74
N ASN A 435 -37.73 28.40 15.10
CA ASN A 435 -38.55 29.60 15.42
C ASN A 435 -39.80 29.61 14.53
N SER A 436 -40.83 28.88 14.98
CA SER A 436 -42.19 29.17 14.60
C SER A 436 -43.15 28.82 15.78
#